data_6406e13020741b2f86665d3990c0f4c7
#
_entry.id   6406e13020741b2f86665d3990c0f4c7
#
_cell.length_a   1.000
_cell.length_b   1.000
_cell.length_c   1.000
_cell.angle_alpha   90.00
_cell.angle_beta   90.00
_cell.angle_gamma   90.00
#
_symmetry.space_group_name_H-M   'P 1'
#
loop_
_entity.id
_entity.type
_entity.pdbx_description
1 polymer ?
#
loop_
_entity_poly.entity_id
_entity_poly.type
_entity_poly.pdbx_seq_one_letter_code
_entity_poly.pdbx_strand_id
1 'polypeptide(L)'
;MGYELRVVREAPLAFAELAKAIAPAGFGLRRPDEIVAGHAGDTHVVGHWRDQVIGEPGSDWQVAQLIRLAAALGARLVGEDGENYTVRNGIVELVAGGTVVEIGKYHEIIEAGPNAWSP
;
A
#
# COMPACT_ATOMS: atom_id res chain seq x y z
N MET A 1 14.46 10.76 -3.43
CA MET A 1 14.30 9.62 -2.52
C MET A 1 12.98 9.69 -1.81
N GLY A 2 12.20 8.65 -1.92
CA GLY A 2 10.92 8.58 -1.24
C GLY A 2 11.05 7.97 0.15
N TYR A 3 10.05 8.20 0.97
CA TYR A 3 9.92 7.54 2.25
C TYR A 3 9.46 6.10 2.00
N GLU A 4 10.16 5.13 2.56
CA GLU A 4 9.89 3.73 2.28
C GLU A 4 8.86 3.14 3.26
N LEU A 5 7.84 2.48 2.69
CA LEU A 5 6.86 1.72 3.46
C LEU A 5 7.06 0.24 3.16
N ARG A 6 6.82 -0.60 4.16
CA ARG A 6 7.01 -2.05 4.06
C ARG A 6 5.77 -2.80 4.47
N VAL A 7 5.46 -3.85 3.72
CA VAL A 7 4.39 -4.78 4.08
C VAL A 7 5.02 -5.88 4.93
N VAL A 8 4.60 -5.96 6.20
CA VAL A 8 5.23 -6.82 7.21
C VAL A 8 4.22 -7.80 7.79
N ARG A 9 4.61 -9.07 7.90
CA ARG A 9 3.82 -10.09 8.60
C ARG A 9 4.75 -11.08 9.27
N GLU A 10 4.21 -11.84 10.26
CA GLU A 10 5.01 -12.81 11.01
C GLU A 10 5.54 -13.94 10.14
N ALA A 11 4.67 -14.50 9.29
CA ALA A 11 5.09 -15.58 8.39
C ALA A 11 5.82 -15.00 7.19
N PRO A 12 6.96 -15.58 6.78
CA PRO A 12 7.65 -15.13 5.57
C PRO A 12 6.73 -15.22 4.36
N LEU A 13 6.83 -14.23 3.47
CA LEU A 13 6.03 -14.17 2.26
C LEU A 13 6.87 -14.67 1.09
N ALA A 14 6.41 -15.76 0.44
CA ALA A 14 7.03 -16.25 -0.77
C ALA A 14 6.44 -15.56 -2.00
N PHE A 15 7.23 -15.41 -3.05
CA PHE A 15 6.78 -14.78 -4.29
C PHE A 15 5.55 -15.48 -4.88
N ALA A 16 5.51 -16.81 -4.85
CA ALA A 16 4.36 -17.56 -5.38
C ALA A 16 3.08 -17.26 -4.61
N GLU A 17 3.18 -17.05 -3.31
CA GLU A 17 2.04 -16.68 -2.47
C GLU A 17 1.58 -15.26 -2.79
N LEU A 18 2.51 -14.34 -2.97
CA LEU A 18 2.23 -12.98 -3.38
C LEU A 18 1.40 -12.97 -4.66
N ALA A 19 1.87 -13.66 -5.69
CA ALA A 19 1.21 -13.69 -6.99
C ALA A 19 -0.23 -14.19 -6.89
N LYS A 20 -0.49 -15.20 -6.05
CA LYS A 20 -1.83 -15.74 -5.86
C LYS A 20 -2.75 -14.81 -5.08
N ALA A 21 -2.20 -14.17 -4.05
CA ALA A 21 -3.02 -13.37 -3.12
C ALA A 21 -3.45 -12.04 -3.72
N ILE A 22 -2.62 -11.43 -4.56
CA ILE A 22 -2.89 -10.07 -5.02
C ILE A 22 -3.83 -9.99 -6.22
N ALA A 23 -3.89 -11.03 -7.04
CA ALA A 23 -4.74 -11.03 -8.23
C ALA A 23 -6.23 -10.80 -7.91
N PRO A 24 -6.83 -11.53 -6.95
CA PRO A 24 -8.24 -11.28 -6.59
C PRO A 24 -8.48 -9.88 -6.03
N ALA A 25 -7.45 -9.24 -5.48
CA ALA A 25 -7.56 -7.89 -4.95
C ALA A 25 -7.39 -6.81 -6.02
N GLY A 26 -7.17 -7.21 -7.28
CA GLY A 26 -7.08 -6.28 -8.39
C GLY A 26 -5.69 -5.76 -8.69
N PHE A 27 -4.66 -6.32 -8.05
CA PHE A 27 -3.28 -5.96 -8.36
C PHE A 27 -2.70 -6.88 -9.42
N GLY A 28 -1.74 -6.36 -10.18
CA GLY A 28 -0.99 -7.14 -11.15
C GLY A 28 0.49 -7.12 -10.86
N LEU A 29 1.21 -8.01 -11.51
CA LEU A 29 2.66 -8.03 -11.49
C LEU A 29 3.15 -7.62 -12.87
N ARG A 30 4.11 -6.72 -12.91
CA ARG A 30 4.71 -6.27 -14.16
C ARG A 30 6.22 -6.33 -14.00
N ARG A 31 6.89 -6.96 -14.97
CA ARG A 31 8.31 -7.28 -14.85
C ARG A 31 8.54 -8.21 -13.65
N PRO A 32 9.76 -8.51 -13.27
CA PRO A 32 9.97 -9.46 -12.17
C PRO A 32 9.56 -8.93 -10.80
N ASP A 33 9.58 -7.60 -10.62
CA ASP A 33 9.49 -7.04 -9.28
C ASP A 33 8.44 -5.94 -9.07
N GLU A 34 7.72 -5.50 -10.10
CA GLU A 34 6.76 -4.41 -9.95
C GLU A 34 5.36 -4.92 -9.63
N ILE A 35 4.74 -4.32 -8.60
CA ILE A 35 3.35 -4.56 -8.24
C ILE A 35 2.56 -3.33 -8.69
N VAL A 36 1.50 -3.55 -9.47
CA VAL A 36 0.78 -2.46 -10.11
C VAL A 36 -0.71 -2.50 -9.79
N ALA A 37 -1.35 -1.35 -9.86
CA ALA A 37 -2.80 -1.19 -9.72
C ALA A 37 -3.30 -0.21 -10.77
N GLY A 38 -4.55 -0.38 -11.20
CA GLY A 38 -5.16 0.46 -12.21
C GLY A 38 -5.89 1.66 -11.62
N HIS A 39 -5.92 2.76 -12.38
CA HIS A 39 -6.77 3.90 -12.07
C HIS A 39 -7.06 4.65 -13.37
N ALA A 40 -8.34 4.90 -13.63
CA ALA A 40 -8.80 5.67 -14.80
C ALA A 40 -8.24 5.15 -16.12
N GLY A 41 -8.13 3.82 -16.27
CA GLY A 41 -7.66 3.20 -17.50
C GLY A 41 -6.15 3.04 -17.60
N ASP A 42 -5.40 3.61 -16.68
CA ASP A 42 -3.94 3.50 -16.66
C ASP A 42 -3.48 2.56 -15.54
N THR A 43 -2.28 2.04 -15.68
CA THR A 43 -1.65 1.18 -14.70
C THR A 43 -0.51 1.92 -14.02
N HIS A 44 -0.47 1.82 -12.69
CA HIS A 44 0.53 2.55 -11.89
C HIS A 44 1.25 1.61 -10.93
N VAL A 45 2.56 1.80 -10.78
CA VAL A 45 3.35 1.04 -9.84
C VAL A 45 2.98 1.48 -8.42
N VAL A 46 2.65 0.51 -7.55
CA VAL A 46 2.35 0.79 -6.14
C VAL A 46 3.42 0.25 -5.22
N GLY A 47 4.18 -0.74 -5.64
CA GLY A 47 5.23 -1.31 -4.83
C GLY A 47 6.16 -2.21 -5.63
N HIS A 48 7.15 -2.76 -4.93
CA HIS A 48 8.13 -3.66 -5.52
C HIS A 48 8.34 -4.88 -4.62
N TRP A 49 8.64 -6.00 -5.25
CA TRP A 49 9.02 -7.22 -4.54
C TRP A 49 10.55 -7.29 -4.42
N ARG A 50 11.03 -7.26 -3.18
CA ARG A 50 12.47 -7.40 -2.87
C ARG A 50 12.61 -8.24 -1.62
N ASP A 51 12.24 -9.53 -1.74
CA ASP A 51 12.11 -10.47 -0.62
C ASP A 51 11.05 -10.05 0.39
N GLN A 52 10.46 -8.90 0.21
CA GLN A 52 9.28 -8.37 0.89
C GLN A 52 8.68 -7.30 -0.02
N VAL A 53 7.47 -6.90 0.26
CA VAL A 53 6.83 -5.83 -0.51
C VAL A 53 7.25 -4.49 0.07
N ILE A 54 7.81 -3.64 -0.78
CA ILE A 54 8.29 -2.31 -0.41
C ILE A 54 7.62 -1.30 -1.32
N GLY A 55 7.23 -0.15 -0.79
CA GLY A 55 6.69 0.95 -1.58
C GLY A 55 7.30 2.28 -1.18
N GLU A 56 7.45 3.17 -2.15
CA GLU A 56 7.85 4.55 -1.93
C GLU A 56 6.73 5.43 -2.50
N PRO A 57 5.66 5.65 -1.71
CA PRO A 57 4.47 6.30 -2.25
C PRO A 57 4.74 7.76 -2.62
N GLY A 58 4.22 8.16 -3.78
CA GLY A 58 4.26 9.53 -4.25
C GLY A 58 2.91 10.24 -4.10
N SER A 59 1.94 9.58 -3.47
CA SER A 59 0.60 10.16 -3.26
C SER A 59 -0.16 9.38 -2.19
N ASP A 60 -1.22 9.99 -1.67
CA ASP A 60 -2.11 9.30 -0.72
C ASP A 60 -2.75 8.07 -1.36
N TRP A 61 -3.03 8.12 -2.66
CA TRP A 61 -3.57 6.98 -3.40
C TRP A 61 -2.65 5.77 -3.30
N GLN A 62 -1.35 5.97 -3.45
CA GLN A 62 -0.39 4.87 -3.35
C GLN A 62 -0.32 4.32 -1.92
N VAL A 63 -0.41 5.19 -0.91
CA VAL A 63 -0.49 4.74 0.49
C VAL A 63 -1.73 3.87 0.69
N ALA A 64 -2.89 4.32 0.21
CA ALA A 64 -4.14 3.58 0.31
C ALA A 64 -4.06 2.24 -0.41
N GLN A 65 -3.43 2.20 -1.59
CA GLN A 65 -3.25 0.95 -2.33
C GLN A 65 -2.31 -0.02 -1.59
N LEU A 66 -1.26 0.51 -0.96
CA LEU A 66 -0.35 -0.33 -0.17
C LEU A 66 -1.06 -0.91 1.06
N ILE A 67 -1.95 -0.14 1.71
CA ILE A 67 -2.77 -0.66 2.81
C ILE A 67 -3.65 -1.79 2.32
N ARG A 68 -4.29 -1.62 1.17
CA ARG A 68 -5.16 -2.64 0.58
C ARG A 68 -4.37 -3.89 0.22
N LEU A 69 -3.16 -3.70 -0.32
CA LEU A 69 -2.26 -4.79 -0.64
C LEU A 69 -1.85 -5.56 0.62
N ALA A 70 -1.47 -4.85 1.67
CA ALA A 70 -1.11 -5.47 2.96
C ALA A 70 -2.28 -6.30 3.52
N ALA A 71 -3.50 -5.77 3.44
CA ALA A 71 -4.69 -6.49 3.89
C ALA A 71 -4.89 -7.79 3.11
N ALA A 72 -4.69 -7.76 1.79
CA ALA A 72 -4.81 -8.95 0.95
C ALA A 72 -3.79 -10.03 1.31
N LEU A 73 -2.66 -9.63 1.89
CA LEU A 73 -1.59 -10.55 2.29
C LEU A 73 -1.67 -10.93 3.78
N GLY A 74 -2.67 -10.45 4.50
CA GLY A 74 -2.76 -10.69 5.94
C GLY A 74 -1.63 -10.03 6.71
N ALA A 75 -1.20 -8.85 6.27
CA ALA A 75 -0.02 -8.17 6.75
C ALA A 75 -0.33 -6.75 7.21
N ARG A 76 0.68 -6.05 7.69
CA ARG A 76 0.59 -4.66 8.13
C ARG A 76 1.46 -3.79 7.22
N LEU A 77 1.08 -2.53 7.06
CA LEU A 77 1.89 -1.55 6.35
C LEU A 77 2.61 -0.68 7.39
N VAL A 78 3.92 -0.68 7.35
CA VAL A 78 4.77 -0.05 8.36
C VAL A 78 5.77 0.89 7.67
N GLY A 79 5.97 2.07 8.25
CA GLY A 79 6.95 3.03 7.74
C GLY A 79 8.34 2.85 8.36
N GLU A 80 9.27 3.70 7.94
CA GLU A 80 10.67 3.61 8.36
C GLU A 80 10.87 3.85 9.86
N ASP A 81 9.97 4.60 10.49
CA ASP A 81 10.04 4.90 11.93
C ASP A 81 9.17 3.95 12.76
N GLY A 82 8.71 2.85 12.16
CA GLY A 82 7.89 1.87 12.85
C GLY A 82 6.41 2.22 12.97
N GLU A 83 5.99 3.33 12.37
CA GLU A 83 4.59 3.73 12.39
C GLU A 83 3.75 2.81 11.49
N ASN A 84 2.47 2.66 11.83
CA ASN A 84 1.54 1.83 11.07
C ASN A 84 0.57 2.68 10.27
N TYR A 85 0.27 2.23 9.05
CA TYR A 85 -0.74 2.85 8.19
C TYR A 85 -1.92 1.90 8.10
N THR A 86 -3.12 2.39 8.34
CA THR A 86 -4.31 1.55 8.40
C THR A 86 -5.55 2.31 7.92
N VAL A 87 -6.60 1.55 7.62
CA VAL A 87 -7.93 2.13 7.34
C VAL A 87 -8.85 1.70 8.47
N ARG A 88 -9.48 2.67 9.13
CA ARG A 88 -10.44 2.42 10.19
C ARG A 88 -11.66 3.31 9.96
N ASN A 89 -12.84 2.69 9.92
CA ASN A 89 -14.11 3.39 9.67
C ASN A 89 -14.06 4.25 8.39
N GLY A 90 -13.38 3.74 7.35
CA GLY A 90 -13.27 4.43 6.07
C GLY A 90 -12.27 5.58 6.05
N ILE A 91 -11.48 5.75 7.13
CA ILE A 91 -10.47 6.80 7.21
C ILE A 91 -9.07 6.15 7.17
N VAL A 92 -8.22 6.68 6.30
CA VAL A 92 -6.80 6.28 6.25
C VAL A 92 -6.09 7.00 7.38
N GLU A 93 -5.41 6.23 8.23
CA GLU A 93 -4.76 6.75 9.44
C GLU A 93 -3.32 6.32 9.54
N LEU A 94 -2.49 7.20 10.09
CA LEU A 94 -1.13 6.90 10.49
C LEU A 94 -1.11 6.81 12.02
N VAL A 95 -0.66 5.68 12.55
CA VAL A 95 -0.60 5.45 14.00
C VAL A 95 0.85 5.31 14.42
N ALA A 96 1.30 6.19 15.30
CA ALA A 96 2.68 6.22 15.76
C ALA A 96 2.72 6.58 17.25
N GLY A 97 3.26 5.67 18.08
CA GLY A 97 3.49 5.94 19.48
C GLY A 97 2.25 6.40 20.27
N GLY A 98 1.09 5.85 19.94
CA GLY A 98 -0.17 6.23 20.59
C GLY A 98 -0.85 7.44 19.97
N THR A 99 -0.21 8.10 19.01
CA THR A 99 -0.80 9.22 18.27
C THR A 99 -1.42 8.72 16.98
N VAL A 100 -2.62 9.21 16.68
CA VAL A 100 -3.34 8.87 15.44
C VAL A 100 -3.48 10.13 14.61
N VAL A 101 -3.00 10.07 13.36
CA VAL A 101 -3.12 11.18 12.41
C VAL A 101 -4.00 10.72 11.25
N GLU A 102 -5.08 11.43 10.99
CA GLU A 102 -5.95 11.14 9.87
C GLU A 102 -5.34 11.69 8.58
N ILE A 103 -5.21 10.82 7.57
CA ILE A 103 -4.70 11.23 6.25
C ILE A 103 -5.86 11.68 5.37
N GLY A 104 -6.97 10.94 5.38
CA GLY A 104 -8.15 11.30 4.60
C GLY A 104 -9.13 10.15 4.48
N LYS A 105 -10.23 10.41 3.78
CA LYS A 105 -11.25 9.40 3.55
C LYS A 105 -10.81 8.45 2.44
N TYR A 106 -10.83 7.16 2.72
CA TYR A 106 -10.34 6.12 1.82
C TYR A 106 -10.97 6.23 0.42
N HIS A 107 -12.30 6.34 0.34
CA HIS A 107 -12.99 6.40 -0.95
C HIS A 107 -12.59 7.63 -1.77
N GLU A 108 -12.44 8.78 -1.11
CA GLU A 108 -12.05 10.00 -1.80
C GLU A 108 -10.62 9.92 -2.30
N ILE A 109 -9.74 9.31 -1.50
CA ILE A 109 -8.34 9.11 -1.89
C ILE A 109 -8.26 8.21 -3.11
N ILE A 110 -9.01 7.10 -3.11
CA ILE A 110 -9.02 6.15 -4.24
C ILE A 110 -9.56 6.82 -5.50
N GLU A 111 -10.61 7.64 -5.39
CA GLU A 111 -11.19 8.33 -6.54
C GLU A 111 -10.26 9.42 -7.09
N ALA A 112 -9.54 10.11 -6.22
CA ALA A 112 -8.64 11.19 -6.63
C ALA A 112 -7.48 10.70 -7.48
N GLY A 113 -7.01 9.47 -7.21
CA GLY A 113 -5.99 8.84 -8.02
C GLY A 113 -4.56 9.16 -7.61
N PRO A 114 -3.58 8.65 -8.38
CA PRO A 114 -2.19 8.59 -7.94
C PRO A 114 -1.43 9.91 -7.92
N ASN A 115 -2.00 10.98 -8.42
CA ASN A 115 -1.28 12.26 -8.52
C ASN A 115 -1.70 13.28 -7.47
N ALA A 116 -2.50 12.87 -6.49
CA ALA A 116 -3.04 13.80 -5.49
C ALA A 116 -2.50 13.51 -4.10
N TRP A 117 -2.00 14.54 -3.44
CA TRP A 117 -1.70 14.51 -2.01
C TRP A 117 -2.80 15.24 -1.26
N SER A 118 -3.00 14.87 -0.01
CA SER A 118 -3.89 15.63 0.88
C SER A 118 -3.34 17.03 1.09
N PRO A 119 -4.22 18.04 1.10
CA PRO A 119 -3.79 19.41 1.37
C PRO A 119 -3.28 19.58 2.78
#